data_7b63fff7117a616204f7b476a61fb0af
#
_entry.id   7b63fff7117a616204f7b476a61fb0af
#
_cell.length_a   1.000
_cell.length_b   1.000
_cell.length_c   1.000
_cell.angle_alpha   90.00
_cell.angle_beta   90.00
_cell.angle_gamma   90.00
#
_symmetry.space_group_name_H-M   'P 1'
#
loop_
_entity.id
_entity.type
_entity.pdbx_description
1 polymer ?
#
loop_
_entity_poly.entity_id
_entity_poly.type
_entity_poly.pdbx_seq_one_letter_code
_entity_poly.pdbx_strand_id
1 'polypeptide(L)'
;VARERVTPIAFSSVSGSEIDLKAGNLEFVETLKRTPGVYTNQDNGGYGDGQMYVRGFGFTNTAYVINGQPVNDMENGRIYWSNWMGLIDLTSSVQIQRGLGSTSLAVPSAGGTVSVNTRAAEVDPGTGIKMAAGDNGYHKFTAFHNTGVNDLGWSSSFLLGFWRGDGWRNGMKGEGTTYAFSVGYTPRGGDHEFNFSLIGAGQWHHQAYYGTQLQDYLDYGPIQGKRACASKRQ
;
A
#
# COMPACT_ATOMS: atom_id res chain seq x y z
N VAL A 1 3.30 17.53 -5.79
CA VAL A 1 2.24 16.77 -6.48
C VAL A 1 2.09 17.35 -7.87
N ALA A 2 2.08 16.49 -8.92
CA ALA A 2 1.91 16.92 -10.30
C ALA A 2 0.48 17.43 -10.54
N ARG A 3 0.33 18.48 -11.33
CA ARG A 3 -0.98 19.04 -11.69
C ARG A 3 -1.24 18.83 -13.18
N GLU A 4 -2.44 18.42 -13.53
CA GLU A 4 -2.87 18.22 -14.91
C GLU A 4 -2.72 19.54 -15.71
N ARG A 5 -2.21 19.44 -16.94
CA ARG A 5 -1.92 20.56 -17.86
C ARG A 5 -0.85 21.56 -17.41
N VAL A 6 -0.29 21.42 -16.20
CA VAL A 6 0.75 22.31 -15.67
C VAL A 6 2.09 21.59 -15.57
N THR A 7 2.08 20.31 -15.17
CA THR A 7 3.30 19.53 -15.01
C THR A 7 3.63 18.81 -16.32
N PRO A 8 4.80 19.03 -16.93
CA PRO A 8 5.16 18.45 -18.24
C PRO A 8 5.55 16.98 -18.18
N ILE A 9 5.17 16.26 -17.12
CA ILE A 9 5.51 14.87 -16.89
C ILE A 9 4.24 14.03 -16.96
N ALA A 10 4.33 12.85 -17.62
CA ALA A 10 3.22 11.91 -17.67
C ALA A 10 2.95 11.32 -16.28
N PHE A 11 1.76 11.56 -15.75
CA PHE A 11 1.32 11.00 -14.49
C PHE A 11 -0.09 10.41 -14.59
N SER A 12 -0.43 9.60 -13.62
CA SER A 12 -1.79 9.07 -13.41
C SER A 12 -2.15 9.29 -11.94
N SER A 13 -3.41 9.65 -11.70
CA SER A 13 -3.96 9.80 -10.35
C SER A 13 -5.06 8.78 -10.16
N VAL A 14 -5.04 8.09 -9.03
CA VAL A 14 -6.06 7.12 -8.59
C VAL A 14 -6.64 7.66 -7.29
N SER A 15 -7.95 7.84 -7.23
CA SER A 15 -8.63 8.35 -6.03
C SER A 15 -8.80 7.25 -4.97
N GLY A 16 -8.94 7.65 -3.70
CA GLY A 16 -9.24 6.73 -2.61
C GLY A 16 -10.54 5.95 -2.85
N SER A 17 -11.57 6.59 -3.40
CA SER A 17 -12.83 5.93 -3.75
C SER A 17 -12.66 4.83 -4.82
N GLU A 18 -11.79 5.06 -5.80
CA GLU A 18 -11.45 4.03 -6.81
C GLU A 18 -10.65 2.88 -6.18
N ILE A 19 -9.75 3.18 -5.25
CA ILE A 19 -8.99 2.18 -4.49
C ILE A 19 -9.96 1.36 -3.64
N ASP A 20 -10.86 1.99 -2.91
CA ASP A 20 -11.85 1.34 -2.06
C ASP A 20 -12.76 0.37 -2.83
N LEU A 21 -13.21 0.77 -4.02
CA LEU A 21 -14.02 -0.09 -4.89
C LEU A 21 -13.26 -1.34 -5.36
N LYS A 22 -11.94 -1.26 -5.49
CA LYS A 22 -11.08 -2.36 -5.93
C LYS A 22 -10.50 -3.14 -4.75
N ALA A 23 -10.47 -2.56 -3.56
CA ALA A 23 -9.73 -3.07 -2.43
C ALA A 23 -10.12 -4.51 -2.06
N GLY A 24 -11.39 -4.77 -1.81
CA GLY A 24 -11.85 -6.12 -1.45
C GLY A 24 -10.85 -6.86 -0.56
N ASN A 25 -10.33 -7.96 -1.08
CA ASN A 25 -9.24 -8.76 -0.50
C ASN A 25 -7.87 -8.54 -1.20
N LEU A 26 -7.77 -7.55 -2.09
CA LEU A 26 -6.54 -7.26 -2.83
C LEU A 26 -5.50 -6.56 -1.96
N GLU A 27 -4.24 -6.74 -2.29
CA GLU A 27 -3.14 -5.95 -1.76
C GLU A 27 -3.10 -4.54 -2.38
N PHE A 28 -2.48 -3.59 -1.69
CA PHE A 28 -2.39 -2.21 -2.17
C PHE A 28 -1.86 -2.10 -3.60
N VAL A 29 -0.78 -2.80 -3.93
CA VAL A 29 -0.17 -2.76 -5.27
C VAL A 29 -1.10 -3.27 -6.37
N GLU A 30 -1.93 -4.25 -6.08
CA GLU A 30 -2.85 -4.84 -7.05
C GLU A 30 -3.97 -3.87 -7.46
N THR A 31 -4.36 -2.96 -6.59
CA THR A 31 -5.35 -1.93 -6.92
C THR A 31 -4.85 -0.99 -8.01
N LEU A 32 -3.54 -0.88 -8.17
CA LEU A 32 -2.86 -0.01 -9.12
C LEU A 32 -2.55 -0.67 -10.48
N LYS A 33 -2.77 -1.98 -10.63
CA LYS A 33 -2.39 -2.75 -11.85
C LYS A 33 -3.05 -2.27 -13.15
N ARG A 34 -4.17 -1.55 -13.07
CA ARG A 34 -4.85 -0.97 -14.25
C ARG A 34 -4.32 0.40 -14.64
N THR A 35 -3.36 0.94 -13.88
CA THR A 35 -2.75 2.23 -14.19
C THR A 35 -1.79 2.08 -15.38
N PRO A 36 -1.86 2.92 -16.42
CA PRO A 36 -0.98 2.83 -17.56
C PRO A 36 0.50 2.85 -17.17
N GLY A 37 1.29 1.90 -17.69
CA GLY A 37 2.71 1.78 -17.39
C GLY A 37 3.05 1.16 -16.03
N VAL A 38 2.06 0.64 -15.31
CA VAL A 38 2.23 -0.10 -14.05
C VAL A 38 1.98 -1.58 -14.30
N TYR A 39 2.89 -2.42 -13.83
CA TYR A 39 2.73 -3.86 -13.76
C TYR A 39 2.88 -4.30 -12.30
N THR A 40 2.00 -5.16 -11.84
CA THR A 40 2.04 -5.72 -10.50
C THR A 40 1.90 -7.23 -10.53
N ASN A 41 2.57 -7.90 -9.63
CA ASN A 41 2.41 -9.32 -9.37
C ASN A 41 2.42 -9.59 -7.87
N GLN A 42 1.83 -10.70 -7.46
CA GLN A 42 2.01 -11.24 -6.13
C GLN A 42 3.24 -12.15 -6.16
N ASP A 43 4.33 -11.65 -5.57
CA ASP A 43 5.49 -12.47 -5.31
C ASP A 43 5.24 -13.26 -4.01
N ASN A 44 5.80 -14.46 -3.89
CA ASN A 44 5.73 -15.29 -2.69
C ASN A 44 4.31 -15.59 -2.12
N GLY A 45 3.24 -15.18 -2.78
CA GLY A 45 1.89 -15.65 -2.50
C GLY A 45 0.99 -14.81 -1.60
N GLY A 46 1.27 -13.53 -1.43
CA GLY A 46 0.38 -12.59 -0.73
C GLY A 46 0.90 -12.06 0.60
N TYR A 47 0.05 -11.34 1.32
CA TYR A 47 0.30 -10.71 2.61
C TYR A 47 1.40 -9.64 2.62
N GLY A 48 1.40 -8.77 1.58
CA GLY A 48 2.34 -7.67 1.45
C GLY A 48 3.63 -8.04 0.71
N ASP A 49 3.64 -9.16 0.01
CA ASP A 49 4.76 -9.58 -0.83
C ASP A 49 4.64 -9.12 -2.29
N GLY A 50 3.61 -8.35 -2.60
CA GLY A 50 3.37 -7.83 -3.95
C GLY A 50 4.54 -7.00 -4.47
N GLN A 51 4.80 -7.15 -5.78
CA GLN A 51 5.82 -6.37 -6.49
C GLN A 51 5.13 -5.39 -7.44
N MET A 52 5.68 -4.21 -7.56
CA MET A 52 5.22 -3.20 -8.51
C MET A 52 6.38 -2.71 -9.38
N TYR A 53 6.11 -2.61 -10.67
CA TYR A 53 7.03 -2.13 -11.68
C TYR A 53 6.40 -0.92 -12.37
N VAL A 54 7.15 0.16 -12.48
CA VAL A 54 6.74 1.37 -13.20
C VAL A 54 7.59 1.49 -14.45
N ARG A 55 6.99 1.43 -15.64
CA ARG A 55 7.68 1.42 -16.94
C ARG A 55 8.73 0.29 -17.06
N GLY A 56 8.50 -0.85 -16.42
CA GLY A 56 9.43 -1.97 -16.38
C GLY A 56 10.54 -1.84 -15.33
N PHE A 57 10.67 -0.70 -14.65
CA PHE A 57 11.62 -0.53 -13.56
C PHE A 57 11.04 -1.07 -12.26
N GLY A 58 11.80 -1.89 -11.57
CA GLY A 58 11.43 -2.45 -10.27
C GLY A 58 11.57 -1.45 -9.12
N PHE A 59 11.29 -1.93 -7.92
CA PHE A 59 11.24 -1.13 -6.70
C PHE A 59 12.54 -0.39 -6.36
N THR A 60 13.71 -0.91 -6.73
CA THR A 60 15.01 -0.25 -6.47
C THR A 60 15.26 0.99 -7.33
N ASN A 61 14.49 1.17 -8.39
CA ASN A 61 14.58 2.30 -9.33
C ASN A 61 13.30 3.13 -9.39
N THR A 62 12.41 2.92 -8.44
CA THR A 62 11.15 3.65 -8.30
C THR A 62 11.10 4.28 -6.91
N ALA A 63 10.85 5.57 -6.83
CA ALA A 63 10.69 6.26 -5.56
C ALA A 63 9.27 6.04 -5.02
N TYR A 64 9.16 5.66 -3.76
CA TYR A 64 7.89 5.55 -3.04
C TYR A 64 7.85 6.59 -1.95
N VAL A 65 6.76 7.35 -1.92
CA VAL A 65 6.59 8.50 -1.03
C VAL A 65 5.23 8.41 -0.36
N ILE A 66 5.18 8.50 0.95
CA ILE A 66 3.94 8.58 1.73
C ILE A 66 3.89 9.93 2.42
N ASN A 67 2.85 10.71 2.15
CA ASN A 67 2.68 12.08 2.69
C ASN A 67 3.91 12.98 2.48
N GLY A 68 4.63 12.81 1.37
CA GLY A 68 5.82 13.59 1.07
C GLY A 68 7.14 13.01 1.62
N GLN A 69 7.10 11.95 2.41
CA GLN A 69 8.28 11.29 2.98
C GLN A 69 8.66 10.04 2.19
N PRO A 70 9.93 9.86 1.80
CA PRO A 70 10.38 8.66 1.13
C PRO A 70 10.35 7.47 2.11
N VAL A 71 9.88 6.34 1.60
CA VAL A 71 9.71 5.10 2.38
C VAL A 71 10.49 3.91 1.79
N ASN A 72 11.31 4.17 0.79
CA ASN A 72 12.27 3.19 0.32
C ASN A 72 13.27 2.87 1.44
N ASP A 73 13.55 1.59 1.61
CA ASP A 73 14.56 1.11 2.56
C ASP A 73 15.94 1.69 2.22
N MET A 74 16.64 2.20 3.21
CA MET A 74 17.92 2.89 3.01
C MET A 74 19.08 1.94 2.70
N GLU A 75 18.96 0.66 3.03
CA GLU A 75 20.00 -0.34 2.80
C GLU A 75 19.98 -0.83 1.35
N ASN A 76 18.80 -1.13 0.80
CA ASN A 76 18.66 -1.81 -0.48
C ASN A 76 17.72 -1.10 -1.48
N GLY A 77 17.16 0.04 -1.11
CA GLY A 77 16.26 0.83 -1.94
C GLY A 77 14.87 0.22 -2.17
N ARG A 78 14.53 -0.88 -1.49
CA ARG A 78 13.25 -1.59 -1.66
C ARG A 78 12.13 -0.92 -0.86
N ILE A 79 10.90 -1.21 -1.25
CA ILE A 79 9.75 -1.07 -0.37
C ILE A 79 9.28 -2.47 0.05
N TYR A 80 8.98 -2.65 1.33
CA TYR A 80 8.38 -3.86 1.88
C TYR A 80 6.92 -3.56 2.18
N TRP A 81 6.03 -3.95 1.27
CA TRP A 81 4.60 -3.66 1.39
C TRP A 81 3.96 -4.31 2.62
N SER A 82 4.59 -5.36 3.14
CA SER A 82 4.20 -5.99 4.41
C SER A 82 4.24 -5.01 5.59
N ASN A 83 5.14 -4.02 5.58
CA ASN A 83 5.19 -2.98 6.60
C ASN A 83 4.03 -1.96 6.46
N TRP A 84 3.29 -2.01 5.35
CA TRP A 84 2.26 -1.04 4.96
C TRP A 84 0.91 -1.70 4.65
N MET A 85 0.61 -2.84 5.28
CA MET A 85 -0.60 -3.65 4.96
C MET A 85 -1.91 -2.87 5.07
N GLY A 86 -2.00 -1.89 5.95
CA GLY A 86 -3.18 -1.04 6.09
C GLY A 86 -3.25 0.17 5.16
N LEU A 87 -2.23 0.36 4.33
CA LEU A 87 -2.16 1.55 3.47
C LEU A 87 -3.37 1.68 2.54
N ILE A 88 -3.90 0.54 2.06
CA ILE A 88 -5.08 0.50 1.18
C ILE A 88 -6.32 1.18 1.81
N ASP A 89 -6.50 1.03 3.13
CA ASP A 89 -7.66 1.58 3.83
C ASP A 89 -7.47 3.05 4.26
N LEU A 90 -6.20 3.52 4.23
CA LEU A 90 -5.81 4.86 4.65
C LEU A 90 -5.67 5.83 3.47
N THR A 91 -5.54 5.30 2.26
CA THR A 91 -5.16 6.10 1.09
C THR A 91 -6.30 7.00 0.63
N SER A 92 -6.08 8.32 0.65
CA SER A 92 -6.97 9.31 0.02
C SER A 92 -6.73 9.44 -1.48
N SER A 93 -5.48 9.32 -1.91
CA SER A 93 -5.12 9.33 -3.33
C SER A 93 -3.74 8.73 -3.58
N VAL A 94 -3.53 8.20 -4.78
CA VAL A 94 -2.21 7.77 -5.26
C VAL A 94 -1.91 8.49 -6.56
N GLN A 95 -0.74 9.10 -6.64
CA GLN A 95 -0.25 9.70 -7.87
C GLN A 95 1.01 8.95 -8.34
N ILE A 96 1.00 8.49 -9.58
CA ILE A 96 2.10 7.77 -10.21
C ILE A 96 2.66 8.63 -11.33
N GLN A 97 3.84 9.21 -11.09
CA GLN A 97 4.61 9.94 -12.08
C GLN A 97 5.55 9.00 -12.79
N ARG A 98 5.53 9.01 -14.11
CA ARG A 98 6.29 8.08 -14.95
C ARG A 98 7.53 8.76 -15.54
N GLY A 99 8.68 8.15 -15.35
CA GLY A 99 9.97 8.65 -15.84
C GLY A 99 10.69 9.50 -14.78
N LEU A 100 11.78 10.13 -15.19
CA LEU A 100 12.59 11.00 -14.34
C LEU A 100 11.70 12.14 -13.79
N GLY A 101 11.05 11.87 -12.71
CA GLY A 101 10.26 12.86 -11.98
C GLY A 101 11.19 13.82 -11.27
N SER A 102 10.75 15.06 -11.13
CA SER A 102 11.40 16.02 -10.25
C SER A 102 11.14 15.66 -8.79
N THR A 103 11.75 14.60 -8.29
CA THR A 103 11.81 14.43 -6.85
C THR A 103 12.99 15.24 -6.35
N SER A 104 12.75 16.20 -5.49
CA SER A 104 13.78 16.85 -4.69
C SER A 104 14.42 15.89 -3.67
N LEU A 105 13.99 14.64 -3.67
CA LEU A 105 14.40 13.59 -2.76
C LEU A 105 15.56 12.80 -3.37
N ALA A 106 16.58 12.54 -2.59
CA ALA A 106 17.75 11.74 -2.99
C ALA A 106 17.43 10.23 -3.03
N VAL A 107 16.36 9.85 -3.75
CA VAL A 107 15.91 8.46 -3.92
C VAL A 107 15.96 8.11 -5.41
N PRO A 108 16.46 6.93 -5.81
CA PRO A 108 16.45 6.48 -7.20
C PRO A 108 15.03 6.48 -7.76
N SER A 109 14.79 7.18 -8.87
CA SER A 109 13.47 7.37 -9.47
C SER A 109 13.46 7.26 -10.99
N ALA A 110 14.36 6.47 -11.58
CA ALA A 110 14.44 6.29 -13.03
C ALA A 110 13.13 5.74 -13.63
N GLY A 111 12.45 4.86 -12.94
CA GLY A 111 11.12 4.34 -13.31
C GLY A 111 10.02 5.36 -13.13
N GLY A 112 10.12 6.16 -12.10
CA GLY A 112 9.12 7.14 -11.71
C GLY A 112 8.98 7.28 -10.20
N THR A 113 7.93 7.99 -9.79
CA THR A 113 7.60 8.23 -8.38
C THR A 113 6.15 7.82 -8.13
N VAL A 114 5.94 7.04 -7.07
CA VAL A 114 4.63 6.67 -6.54
C VAL A 114 4.41 7.45 -5.25
N SER A 115 3.49 8.39 -5.28
CA SER A 115 3.15 9.23 -4.13
C SER A 115 1.79 8.83 -3.59
N VAL A 116 1.75 8.43 -2.34
CA VAL A 116 0.55 8.01 -1.62
C VAL A 116 0.21 9.09 -0.59
N ASN A 117 -1.01 9.55 -0.62
CA ASN A 117 -1.54 10.51 0.35
C ASN A 117 -2.49 9.79 1.32
N THR A 118 -2.29 10.04 2.61
CA THR A 118 -3.12 9.51 3.70
C THR A 118 -3.51 10.59 4.70
N ARG A 119 -3.51 11.86 4.25
CA ARG A 119 -3.74 13.03 5.11
C ARG A 119 -5.19 13.11 5.54
N ALA A 120 -5.42 13.36 6.82
CA ALA A 120 -6.76 13.48 7.39
C ALA A 120 -7.61 14.58 6.72
N ALA A 121 -6.98 15.66 6.24
CA ALA A 121 -7.65 16.74 5.55
C ALA A 121 -8.13 16.38 4.13
N GLU A 122 -7.59 15.33 3.54
CA GLU A 122 -7.92 14.88 2.17
C GLU A 122 -8.92 13.71 2.15
N VAL A 123 -9.38 13.25 3.31
CA VAL A 123 -10.33 12.15 3.44
C VAL A 123 -11.71 12.71 3.74
N ASP A 124 -12.73 12.17 3.06
CA ASP A 124 -14.12 12.55 3.29
C ASP A 124 -14.55 12.23 4.73
N PRO A 125 -15.32 13.11 5.39
CA PRO A 125 -15.81 12.85 6.73
C PRO A 125 -16.73 11.63 6.76
N GLY A 126 -16.56 10.79 7.76
CA GLY A 126 -17.39 9.60 7.90
C GLY A 126 -16.90 8.65 8.98
N THR A 127 -17.80 7.79 9.40
CA THR A 127 -17.50 6.67 10.33
C THR A 127 -18.03 5.40 9.70
N GLY A 128 -17.24 4.35 9.71
CA GLY A 128 -17.68 3.11 9.12
C GLY A 128 -16.91 1.89 9.57
N ILE A 129 -17.45 0.76 9.16
CA ILE A 129 -16.86 -0.56 9.33
C ILE A 129 -16.81 -1.20 7.94
N LYS A 130 -15.65 -1.71 7.55
CA LYS A 130 -15.45 -2.50 6.35
C LYS A 130 -15.16 -3.95 6.76
N MET A 131 -15.81 -4.90 6.10
CA MET A 131 -15.55 -6.32 6.25
C MET A 131 -15.30 -6.93 4.89
N ALA A 132 -14.27 -7.75 4.77
CA ALA A 132 -14.00 -8.52 3.58
C ALA A 132 -13.77 -9.98 3.95
N ALA A 133 -14.27 -10.89 3.10
CA ALA A 133 -14.00 -12.31 3.15
C ALA A 133 -13.53 -12.78 1.77
N GLY A 134 -12.64 -13.73 1.73
CA GLY A 134 -12.08 -14.27 0.50
C GLY A 134 -11.80 -15.76 0.61
N ASP A 135 -11.24 -16.30 -0.44
CA ASP A 135 -10.81 -17.69 -0.47
C ASP A 135 -9.71 -17.95 0.59
N ASN A 136 -9.48 -19.22 0.88
CA ASN A 136 -8.43 -19.67 1.79
C ASN A 136 -8.55 -19.07 3.21
N GLY A 137 -9.79 -18.95 3.70
CA GLY A 137 -10.04 -18.45 5.06
C GLY A 137 -9.65 -16.98 5.28
N TYR A 138 -9.52 -16.18 4.21
CA TYR A 138 -9.20 -14.76 4.36
C TYR A 138 -10.38 -14.00 4.94
N HIS A 139 -10.11 -13.27 6.01
CA HIS A 139 -11.04 -12.35 6.65
C HIS A 139 -10.32 -11.05 7.00
N LYS A 140 -10.97 -9.94 6.72
CA LYS A 140 -10.51 -8.60 7.09
C LYS A 140 -11.62 -7.81 7.74
N PHE A 141 -11.29 -7.11 8.81
CA PHE A 141 -12.15 -6.16 9.48
C PHE A 141 -11.41 -4.84 9.61
N THR A 142 -12.09 -3.74 9.30
CA THR A 142 -11.53 -2.40 9.45
C THR A 142 -12.60 -1.46 9.98
N ALA A 143 -12.32 -0.76 11.07
CA ALA A 143 -13.14 0.33 11.59
C ALA A 143 -12.39 1.65 11.38
N PHE A 144 -13.09 2.70 10.96
CA PHE A 144 -12.51 4.01 10.72
C PHE A 144 -13.44 5.14 11.11
N HIS A 145 -12.83 6.27 11.44
CA HIS A 145 -13.52 7.53 11.69
C HIS A 145 -12.69 8.69 11.14
N ASN A 146 -13.31 9.52 10.29
CA ASN A 146 -12.71 10.70 9.69
C ASN A 146 -13.60 11.90 10.01
N THR A 147 -13.01 12.97 10.53
CA THR A 147 -13.79 14.18 10.84
C THR A 147 -13.99 15.08 9.64
N GLY A 148 -13.12 14.98 8.61
CA GLY A 148 -12.94 16.03 7.63
C GLY A 148 -12.36 17.29 8.27
N VAL A 149 -12.24 18.37 7.50
CA VAL A 149 -11.75 19.67 7.99
C VAL A 149 -12.91 20.43 8.62
N ASN A 150 -12.79 20.75 9.90
CA ASN A 150 -13.79 21.55 10.61
C ASN A 150 -13.63 23.07 10.36
N ASP A 151 -14.54 23.87 10.92
CA ASP A 151 -14.55 25.32 10.79
C ASP A 151 -13.29 26.03 11.33
N LEU A 152 -12.59 25.40 12.26
CA LEU A 152 -11.36 25.91 12.84
C LEU A 152 -10.11 25.46 12.06
N GLY A 153 -10.26 24.70 10.97
CA GLY A 153 -9.17 24.18 10.15
C GLY A 153 -8.56 22.86 10.64
N TRP A 154 -9.12 22.22 11.66
CA TRP A 154 -8.64 20.93 12.15
C TRP A 154 -9.32 19.75 11.44
N SER A 155 -8.53 18.72 11.21
CA SER A 155 -8.99 17.42 10.71
C SER A 155 -8.34 16.30 11.51
N SER A 156 -9.06 15.20 11.68
CA SER A 156 -8.50 13.97 12.27
C SER A 156 -9.04 12.72 11.59
N SER A 157 -8.21 11.69 11.58
CA SER A 157 -8.55 10.37 11.04
C SER A 157 -8.02 9.29 11.96
N PHE A 158 -8.84 8.28 12.20
CA PHE A 158 -8.49 7.10 12.99
C PHE A 158 -8.89 5.85 12.23
N LEU A 159 -8.04 4.83 12.27
CA LEU A 159 -8.30 3.53 11.67
C LEU A 159 -7.75 2.41 12.56
N LEU A 160 -8.54 1.36 12.71
CA LEU A 160 -8.12 0.11 13.32
C LEU A 160 -8.58 -1.05 12.44
N GLY A 161 -7.65 -1.92 12.05
CA GLY A 161 -7.89 -3.07 11.20
C GLY A 161 -7.31 -4.35 11.76
N PHE A 162 -7.92 -5.46 11.38
CA PHE A 162 -7.42 -6.82 11.61
C PHE A 162 -7.65 -7.65 10.35
N TRP A 163 -6.68 -8.48 10.01
CA TRP A 163 -6.81 -9.44 8.93
C TRP A 163 -6.19 -10.78 9.30
N ARG A 164 -6.72 -11.85 8.69
CA ARG A 164 -6.21 -13.21 8.81
C ARG A 164 -6.50 -13.99 7.54
N GLY A 165 -5.64 -14.92 7.17
CA GLY A 165 -5.85 -15.85 6.06
C GLY A 165 -4.92 -17.05 6.12
N ASP A 166 -5.31 -18.14 5.46
CA ASP A 166 -4.53 -19.37 5.41
C ASP A 166 -3.61 -19.45 4.18
N GLY A 167 -3.78 -18.50 3.21
CA GLY A 167 -3.05 -18.48 1.96
C GLY A 167 -3.50 -19.55 0.96
N TRP A 168 -3.07 -19.44 -0.28
CA TRP A 168 -3.47 -20.36 -1.36
C TRP A 168 -2.69 -21.68 -1.38
N ARG A 169 -1.60 -21.77 -0.62
CA ARG A 169 -0.79 -22.99 -0.44
C ARG A 169 -0.75 -23.42 1.02
N ASN A 170 -0.63 -24.69 1.25
CA ASN A 170 -0.46 -25.25 2.59
C ASN A 170 0.75 -24.63 3.31
N GLY A 171 0.54 -24.11 4.51
CA GLY A 171 1.57 -23.51 5.34
C GLY A 171 1.83 -22.01 5.08
N MET A 172 1.03 -21.33 4.26
CA MET A 172 1.14 -19.90 3.98
C MET A 172 0.09 -19.09 4.72
N LYS A 173 -0.07 -19.31 5.99
CA LYS A 173 -1.01 -18.54 6.82
C LYS A 173 -0.39 -17.27 7.35
N GLY A 174 -1.22 -16.27 7.59
CA GLY A 174 -0.82 -15.02 8.21
C GLY A 174 -1.96 -14.32 8.91
N GLU A 175 -1.60 -13.41 9.80
CA GLU A 175 -2.53 -12.51 10.46
C GLU A 175 -1.81 -11.21 10.82
N GLY A 176 -2.57 -10.14 10.93
CA GLY A 176 -2.00 -8.85 11.28
C GLY A 176 -3.04 -7.85 11.75
N THR A 177 -2.51 -6.79 12.35
CA THR A 177 -3.29 -5.63 12.79
C THR A 177 -2.77 -4.40 12.09
N THR A 178 -3.66 -3.47 11.78
CA THR A 178 -3.32 -2.15 11.26
C THR A 178 -3.93 -1.11 12.16
N TYR A 179 -3.17 -0.10 12.50
CA TYR A 179 -3.70 1.07 13.19
C TYR A 179 -3.12 2.33 12.57
N ALA A 180 -3.94 3.36 12.51
CA ALA A 180 -3.50 4.68 12.08
C ALA A 180 -4.22 5.77 12.83
N PHE A 181 -3.49 6.85 13.04
CA PHE A 181 -4.00 8.10 13.57
C PHE A 181 -3.35 9.25 12.82
N SER A 182 -4.17 10.17 12.30
CA SER A 182 -3.69 11.37 11.65
C SER A 182 -4.41 12.59 12.19
N VAL A 183 -3.69 13.69 12.36
CA VAL A 183 -4.22 15.02 12.68
C VAL A 183 -3.65 16.02 11.72
N GLY A 184 -4.51 16.83 11.14
CA GLY A 184 -4.16 17.94 10.27
C GLY A 184 -4.67 19.26 10.80
N TYR A 185 -3.92 20.32 10.53
CA TYR A 185 -4.36 21.70 10.77
C TYR A 185 -4.05 22.55 9.54
N THR A 186 -5.09 23.08 8.93
CA THR A 186 -5.02 23.94 7.76
C THR A 186 -5.68 25.28 8.12
N PRO A 187 -4.90 26.31 8.51
CA PRO A 187 -5.46 27.60 8.90
C PRO A 187 -6.15 28.28 7.72
N ARG A 188 -7.29 28.90 7.95
CA ARG A 188 -8.02 29.68 6.93
C ARG A 188 -7.15 30.84 6.45
N GLY A 189 -6.86 30.88 5.14
CA GLY A 189 -6.05 31.91 4.51
C GLY A 189 -4.55 31.86 4.84
N GLY A 190 -4.06 30.77 5.40
CA GLY A 190 -2.64 30.54 5.65
C GLY A 190 -1.98 29.68 4.55
N ASP A 191 -0.72 29.97 4.26
CA ASP A 191 0.10 29.23 3.30
C ASP A 191 0.73 27.95 3.90
N HIS A 192 0.48 27.68 5.18
CA HIS A 192 1.07 26.58 5.92
C HIS A 192 0.04 25.53 6.30
N GLU A 193 0.39 24.27 6.14
CA GLU A 193 -0.37 23.12 6.59
C GLU A 193 0.49 22.30 7.56
N PHE A 194 -0.08 21.94 8.71
CA PHE A 194 0.52 21.00 9.64
C PHE A 194 -0.18 19.66 9.51
N ASN A 195 0.61 18.57 9.40
CA ASN A 195 0.09 17.22 9.36
C ASN A 195 0.96 16.30 10.21
N PHE A 196 0.33 15.56 11.11
CA PHE A 196 0.94 14.50 11.88
C PHE A 196 0.23 13.19 11.57
N SER A 197 0.98 12.13 11.27
CA SER A 197 0.44 10.81 11.02
C SER A 197 1.27 9.76 11.74
N LEU A 198 0.58 8.84 12.41
CA LEU A 198 1.11 7.64 13.02
C LEU A 198 0.47 6.44 12.34
N ILE A 199 1.26 5.58 11.74
CA ILE A 199 0.81 4.38 11.01
C ILE A 199 1.59 3.18 11.53
N GLY A 200 0.88 2.09 11.82
CA GLY A 200 1.49 0.83 12.21
C GLY A 200 0.75 -0.36 11.60
N ALA A 201 1.51 -1.37 11.20
CA ALA A 201 1.02 -2.60 10.58
C ALA A 201 1.77 -3.81 11.14
N GLY A 202 1.47 -4.17 12.39
CA GLY A 202 2.06 -5.35 13.03
C GLY A 202 1.48 -6.63 12.42
N GLN A 203 2.33 -7.53 11.94
CA GLN A 203 1.89 -8.79 11.33
C GLN A 203 2.91 -9.91 11.48
N TRP A 204 2.43 -11.11 11.31
CA TRP A 204 3.27 -12.27 10.99
C TRP A 204 2.62 -13.08 9.87
N HIS A 205 3.45 -13.67 9.01
CA HIS A 205 3.00 -14.59 7.98
C HIS A 205 4.11 -15.53 7.56
N HIS A 206 3.71 -16.63 6.95
CA HIS A 206 4.61 -17.54 6.31
C HIS A 206 4.70 -17.22 4.82
N GLN A 207 5.92 -17.17 4.29
CA GLN A 207 6.19 -16.93 2.87
C GLN A 207 6.68 -18.20 2.19
N ALA A 208 6.33 -18.38 0.92
CA ALA A 208 7.01 -19.31 0.03
C ALA A 208 8.32 -18.65 -0.44
N TYR A 209 9.44 -19.10 0.10
CA TYR A 209 10.75 -18.45 -0.05
C TYR A 209 11.45 -18.93 -1.30
N TYR A 210 11.27 -18.99 -2.39
CA TYR A 210 11.86 -19.37 -3.69
C TYR A 210 10.89 -20.02 -4.66
N GLY A 211 11.16 -19.77 -5.94
CA GLY A 211 10.51 -20.45 -7.04
C GLY A 211 10.57 -21.97 -6.85
N THR A 212 9.42 -22.60 -6.85
CA THR A 212 9.31 -24.05 -6.78
C THR A 212 9.70 -24.62 -8.15
N GLN A 213 10.53 -25.66 -8.19
CA GLN A 213 10.87 -26.29 -9.44
C GLN A 213 9.65 -27.02 -10.04
N LEU A 214 9.57 -27.11 -11.36
CA LEU A 214 8.49 -27.82 -12.03
C LEU A 214 8.32 -29.25 -11.51
N GLN A 215 9.43 -29.93 -11.19
CA GLN A 215 9.40 -31.28 -10.64
C GLN A 215 8.67 -31.32 -9.29
N ASP A 216 8.86 -30.33 -8.42
CA ASP A 216 8.14 -30.28 -7.13
C ASP A 216 6.61 -30.14 -7.34
N TYR A 217 6.19 -29.43 -8.39
CA TYR A 217 4.76 -29.36 -8.76
C TYR A 217 4.22 -30.69 -9.30
N LEU A 218 5.02 -31.39 -10.06
CA LEU A 218 4.63 -32.71 -10.60
C LEU A 218 4.54 -33.76 -9.50
N ASP A 219 5.46 -33.74 -8.53
CA ASP A 219 5.55 -34.73 -7.46
C ASP A 219 4.53 -34.48 -6.32
N TYR A 220 4.27 -33.23 -6.00
CA TYR A 220 3.47 -32.86 -4.82
C TYR A 220 2.19 -32.08 -5.14
N GLY A 221 1.96 -31.72 -6.40
CA GLY A 221 0.84 -30.91 -6.86
C GLY A 221 0.98 -29.41 -6.52
N PRO A 222 0.12 -28.56 -7.09
CA PRO A 222 0.24 -27.10 -7.00
C PRO A 222 0.03 -26.54 -5.59
N ILE A 223 -0.68 -27.26 -4.73
CA ILE A 223 -1.06 -26.79 -3.39
C ILE A 223 -0.05 -27.21 -2.32
N GLN A 224 0.66 -28.32 -2.50
CA GLN A 224 1.50 -28.92 -1.46
C GLN A 224 2.96 -28.45 -1.47
N GLY A 225 3.53 -27.92 -2.51
CA GLY A 225 4.90 -27.45 -2.66
C GLY A 225 5.87 -27.71 -1.49
N LYS A 226 7.16 -27.75 -1.70
CA LYS A 226 8.13 -27.94 -0.60
C LYS A 226 7.84 -26.98 0.57
N ARG A 227 7.73 -27.50 1.79
CA ARG A 227 7.61 -26.75 3.04
C ARG A 227 8.90 -25.96 3.31
N ALA A 228 9.13 -24.90 2.58
CA ALA A 228 10.18 -23.93 2.89
C ALA A 228 9.50 -22.65 3.37
N CYS A 229 8.82 -22.71 4.51
CA CYS A 229 8.26 -21.53 5.16
C CYS A 229 9.25 -21.00 6.18
N ALA A 230 9.84 -19.85 5.92
CA ALA A 230 10.47 -19.06 6.95
C ALA A 230 9.39 -18.19 7.64
N SER A 231 9.25 -18.33 8.95
CA SER A 231 8.41 -17.44 9.75
C SER A 231 9.12 -16.11 9.90
N LYS A 232 8.58 -15.03 9.37
CA LYS A 232 9.01 -13.67 9.70
C LYS A 232 8.00 -13.05 10.66
N ARG A 233 8.47 -12.69 11.86
CA ARG A 233 7.78 -11.74 12.75
C ARG A 233 8.35 -10.37 12.45
N GLN A 234 7.52 -9.46 12.05
CA GLN A 234 7.84 -8.04 11.88
C GLN A 234 7.02 -7.20 12.86
#